data_821b83d872fb02ec611b8e3bdbdd1bca
#
_entry.id   821b83d872fb02ec611b8e3bdbdd1bca
#
_cell.length_a   1.000
_cell.length_b   1.000
_cell.length_c   1.000
_cell.angle_alpha   90.00
_cell.angle_beta   90.00
_cell.angle_gamma   90.00
#
_symmetry.space_group_name_H-M   'P 1'
#
loop_
_entity.id
_entity.type
_entity.pdbx_description
1 polymer ?
#
loop_
_entity_poly.entity_id
_entity_poly.type
_entity_poly.pdbx_seq_one_letter_code
_entity_poly.pdbx_strand_id
1 'polypeptide(L)'
;RTFRVGRVDDVLADGARKTIQLEGKSILLSRRGEQVIAFDLTCTHAGCPLAYNAKGGRITCACHGGAFDLDGKPVAGPPTIPLTRLECAIDNGDLLVHISGTQS
;
A
#
# COMPACT_ATOMS: atom_id res chain seq x y z
N ARG A 1 15.28 1.76 4.37
CA ARG A 1 15.75 2.47 3.16
C ARG A 1 14.62 3.34 2.60
N THR A 2 14.99 4.53 2.20
CA THR A 2 14.01 5.48 1.67
C THR A 2 14.20 5.61 0.16
N PHE A 3 13.09 5.47 -0.58
CA PHE A 3 13.13 5.51 -2.03
C PHE A 3 12.36 6.72 -2.54
N ARG A 4 12.93 7.41 -3.51
CA ARG A 4 12.23 8.47 -4.21
C ARG A 4 11.42 7.83 -5.32
N VAL A 5 10.10 7.93 -5.23
CA VAL A 5 9.22 7.35 -6.26
C VAL A 5 9.11 8.28 -7.46
N GLY A 6 9.12 9.58 -7.22
CA GLY A 6 9.02 10.58 -8.27
C GLY A 6 8.36 11.84 -7.74
N ARG A 7 8.06 12.78 -8.63
CA ARG A 7 7.30 13.98 -8.24
C ARG A 7 5.89 13.53 -7.87
N VAL A 8 5.44 13.93 -6.69
CA VAL A 8 4.15 13.42 -6.18
C VAL A 8 3.01 13.74 -7.14
N ASP A 9 2.99 14.92 -7.74
CA ASP A 9 1.90 15.28 -8.64
C ASP A 9 1.93 14.49 -9.95
N ASP A 10 3.08 13.96 -10.33
CA ASP A 10 3.19 13.12 -11.53
C ASP A 10 2.84 11.67 -11.22
N VAL A 11 3.17 11.20 -10.03
CA VAL A 11 2.98 9.81 -9.66
C VAL A 11 1.57 9.55 -9.14
N LEU A 12 1.03 10.48 -8.36
CA LEU A 12 -0.21 10.22 -7.63
C LEU A 12 -1.00 11.50 -7.48
N ALA A 13 -2.05 11.66 -8.26
CA ALA A 13 -2.92 12.82 -8.18
C ALA A 13 -3.60 12.89 -6.81
N ASP A 14 -3.94 14.10 -6.39
CA ASP A 14 -4.65 14.30 -5.14
C ASP A 14 -5.97 13.51 -5.17
N GLY A 15 -6.23 12.76 -4.12
CA GLY A 15 -7.43 11.94 -4.02
C GLY A 15 -7.32 10.58 -4.70
N ALA A 16 -6.21 10.29 -5.35
CA ALA A 16 -6.07 9.05 -6.12
C ALA A 16 -5.46 7.93 -5.28
N ARG A 17 -5.66 6.71 -5.75
CA ARG A 17 -4.98 5.53 -5.27
C ARG A 17 -4.29 4.85 -6.44
N LYS A 18 -3.12 4.30 -6.19
CA LYS A 18 -2.34 3.68 -7.25
C LYS A 18 -1.45 2.59 -6.67
N THR A 19 -1.34 1.47 -7.39
CA THR A 19 -0.40 0.42 -7.03
C THR A 19 0.91 0.67 -7.77
N ILE A 20 2.01 0.60 -7.04
CA ILE A 20 3.35 0.70 -7.64
C ILE A 20 4.17 -0.52 -7.25
N GLN A 21 5.23 -0.76 -8.00
CA GLN A 21 6.22 -1.79 -7.68
C GLN A 21 7.47 -1.09 -7.20
N LEU A 22 8.00 -1.53 -6.06
CA LEU A 22 9.19 -0.93 -5.50
C LEU A 22 9.99 -2.01 -4.79
N GLU A 23 11.20 -2.26 -5.23
CA GLU A 23 12.08 -3.29 -4.65
C GLU A 23 11.40 -4.66 -4.60
N GLY A 24 10.70 -5.01 -5.64
CA GLY A 24 10.02 -6.31 -5.71
C GLY A 24 8.73 -6.41 -4.91
N LYS A 25 8.29 -5.32 -4.31
CA LYS A 25 7.05 -5.30 -3.55
C LYS A 25 5.99 -4.53 -4.29
N SER A 26 4.74 -5.00 -4.19
CA SER A 26 3.59 -4.23 -4.64
C SER A 26 3.12 -3.37 -3.49
N ILE A 27 2.94 -2.09 -3.74
CA ILE A 27 2.57 -1.12 -2.71
C ILE A 27 1.37 -0.33 -3.20
N LEU A 28 0.35 -0.20 -2.37
CA LEU A 28 -0.81 0.65 -2.67
C LEU A 28 -0.59 2.02 -2.04
N LEU A 29 -0.58 3.04 -2.88
CA LEU A 29 -0.46 4.43 -2.43
C LEU A 29 -1.83 5.09 -2.46
N SER A 30 -2.16 5.85 -1.44
CA SER A 30 -3.37 6.67 -1.39
C SER A 30 -2.98 8.08 -0.99
N ARG A 31 -3.48 9.08 -1.70
CA ARG A 31 -3.13 10.47 -1.42
C ARG A 31 -4.36 11.29 -1.06
N ARG A 32 -4.21 12.12 -0.05
CA ARG A 32 -5.19 13.14 0.30
C ARG A 32 -4.40 14.40 0.66
N GLY A 33 -4.34 15.35 -0.26
CA GLY A 33 -3.57 16.57 -0.08
C GLY A 33 -2.08 16.27 0.08
N GLU A 34 -1.51 16.67 1.20
CA GLU A 34 -0.12 16.40 1.50
C GLU A 34 0.10 15.09 2.24
N GLN A 35 -0.97 14.33 2.47
CA GLN A 35 -0.84 13.07 3.14
C GLN A 35 -0.85 11.93 2.16
N VAL A 36 0.12 11.05 2.24
CA VAL A 36 0.17 9.82 1.44
C VAL A 36 0.30 8.65 2.39
N ILE A 37 -0.54 7.64 2.17
CA ILE A 37 -0.51 6.41 2.93
C ILE A 37 -0.09 5.30 1.99
N ALA A 38 0.82 4.44 2.43
CA ALA A 38 1.29 3.31 1.66
C ALA A 38 1.06 2.02 2.41
N PHE A 39 0.50 1.03 1.73
CA PHE A 39 0.34 -0.31 2.29
C PHE A 39 1.14 -1.31 1.49
N ASP A 40 1.83 -2.19 2.19
CA ASP A 40 2.48 -3.33 1.58
C ASP A 40 1.38 -4.31 1.16
N LEU A 41 1.29 -4.63 -0.12
CA LEU A 41 0.25 -5.52 -0.63
C LEU A 41 0.67 -6.98 -0.50
N THR A 42 0.99 -7.37 0.74
CA THR A 42 1.30 -8.75 1.09
C THR A 42 0.38 -9.15 2.23
N CYS A 43 -0.30 -10.26 2.07
CA CYS A 43 -1.26 -10.72 3.05
C CYS A 43 -0.59 -10.99 4.38
N THR A 44 -1.12 -10.43 5.46
CA THR A 44 -0.55 -10.59 6.79
C THR A 44 -0.77 -11.99 7.36
N HIS A 45 -1.67 -12.76 6.77
CA HIS A 45 -1.92 -14.13 7.22
C HIS A 45 -0.89 -15.11 6.64
N ALA A 46 -0.68 -15.07 5.33
CA ALA A 46 0.12 -16.11 4.69
C ALA A 46 1.14 -15.58 3.69
N GLY A 47 1.33 -14.28 3.61
CA GLY A 47 2.32 -13.71 2.70
C GLY A 47 1.95 -13.73 1.23
N CYS A 48 0.71 -14.05 0.90
CA CYS A 48 0.28 -14.06 -0.49
C CYS A 48 0.14 -12.65 -1.03
N PRO A 49 0.33 -12.44 -2.32
CA PRO A 49 0.14 -11.12 -2.91
C PRO A 49 -1.33 -10.70 -2.84
N LEU A 50 -1.54 -9.43 -2.65
CA LEU A 50 -2.87 -8.85 -2.56
C LEU A 50 -3.15 -8.01 -3.80
N ALA A 51 -4.42 -7.89 -4.14
CA ALA A 51 -4.87 -7.08 -5.26
C ALA A 51 -5.78 -5.97 -4.78
N TYR A 52 -5.53 -4.75 -5.26
CA TYR A 52 -6.40 -3.62 -5.00
C TYR A 52 -7.54 -3.64 -6.01
N ASN A 53 -8.78 -3.67 -5.52
CA ASN A 53 -9.97 -3.65 -6.36
C ASN A 53 -10.67 -2.31 -6.18
N ALA A 54 -10.48 -1.43 -7.14
CA ALA A 54 -11.03 -0.10 -7.07
C ALA A 54 -12.57 -0.11 -7.08
N LYS A 55 -13.17 -1.00 -7.85
CA LYS A 55 -14.63 -1.04 -7.92
C LYS A 55 -15.25 -1.50 -6.62
N GLY A 56 -14.67 -2.48 -5.98
CA GLY A 56 -15.21 -2.98 -4.72
C GLY A 56 -14.77 -2.21 -3.51
N GLY A 57 -13.78 -1.33 -3.65
CA GLY A 57 -13.24 -0.62 -2.51
C GLY A 57 -12.58 -1.55 -1.52
N ARG A 58 -11.91 -2.60 -2.00
CA ARG A 58 -11.29 -3.60 -1.15
C ARG A 58 -9.95 -4.03 -1.67
N ILE A 59 -9.16 -4.58 -0.76
CA ILE A 59 -7.90 -5.23 -1.07
C ILE A 59 -8.12 -6.71 -0.78
N THR A 60 -7.94 -7.57 -1.78
CA THR A 60 -8.31 -8.97 -1.67
C THR A 60 -7.13 -9.91 -1.80
N CYS A 61 -7.21 -11.05 -1.10
CA CYS A 61 -6.23 -12.11 -1.17
C CYS A 61 -6.86 -13.33 -1.81
N ALA A 62 -6.40 -13.70 -2.99
CA ALA A 62 -6.98 -14.84 -3.70
C ALA A 62 -6.62 -16.17 -3.05
N CYS A 63 -5.55 -16.24 -2.28
CA CYS A 63 -5.10 -17.51 -1.72
C CYS A 63 -6.06 -18.08 -0.69
N HIS A 64 -6.69 -17.22 0.09
CA HIS A 64 -7.54 -17.69 1.19
C HIS A 64 -8.89 -16.97 1.28
N GLY A 65 -9.23 -16.23 0.26
CA GLY A 65 -10.48 -15.47 0.30
C GLY A 65 -10.47 -14.32 1.29
N GLY A 66 -9.31 -13.91 1.76
CA GLY A 66 -9.21 -12.80 2.71
C GLY A 66 -9.44 -11.46 2.04
N ALA A 67 -9.82 -10.48 2.82
CA ALA A 67 -9.99 -9.13 2.31
C ALA A 67 -9.72 -8.10 3.40
N PHE A 68 -9.28 -6.94 2.95
CA PHE A 68 -9.02 -5.79 3.82
C PHE A 68 -9.77 -4.60 3.24
N ASP A 69 -10.16 -3.67 4.09
CA ASP A 69 -10.73 -2.42 3.60
C ASP A 69 -9.60 -1.47 3.16
N LEU A 70 -9.96 -0.28 2.70
CA LEU A 70 -8.98 0.68 2.20
C LEU A 70 -8.19 1.37 3.30
N ASP A 71 -8.56 1.13 4.56
CA ASP A 71 -7.77 1.57 5.70
C ASP A 71 -6.83 0.48 6.20
N GLY A 72 -6.79 -0.65 5.48
CA GLY A 72 -5.90 -1.75 5.82
C GLY A 72 -6.43 -2.69 6.88
N LYS A 73 -7.68 -2.57 7.27
CA LYS A 73 -8.26 -3.44 8.30
C LYS A 73 -8.79 -4.72 7.69
N PRO A 74 -8.57 -5.88 8.31
CA PRO A 74 -9.13 -7.13 7.78
C PRO A 74 -10.64 -7.12 7.93
N VAL A 75 -11.35 -7.47 6.87
CA VAL A 75 -12.81 -7.49 6.85
C VAL A 75 -13.38 -8.85 6.47
N ALA A 76 -12.57 -9.77 5.98
CA ALA A 76 -13.04 -11.10 5.63
C ALA A 76 -11.90 -12.08 5.60
N GLY A 77 -12.19 -13.33 5.87
CA GLY A 77 -11.24 -14.43 5.76
C GLY A 77 -10.30 -14.56 6.93
N PRO A 78 -9.25 -15.35 6.77
CA PRO A 78 -8.32 -15.64 7.87
C PRO A 78 -7.52 -14.49 8.44
N PRO A 79 -7.12 -13.44 7.67
CA PRO A 79 -6.29 -12.40 8.25
C PRO A 79 -6.97 -11.68 9.40
N THR A 80 -6.25 -11.50 10.50
CA THR A 80 -6.74 -10.75 11.65
C THR A 80 -5.85 -9.57 11.98
N ILE A 81 -4.74 -9.43 11.27
CA ILE A 81 -3.76 -8.36 11.49
C ILE A 81 -3.89 -7.36 10.36
N PRO A 82 -3.97 -6.05 10.66
CA PRO A 82 -4.03 -5.04 9.59
C PRO A 82 -2.85 -5.11 8.65
N LEU A 83 -3.01 -4.55 7.46
CA LEU A 83 -1.94 -4.48 6.48
C LEU A 83 -0.76 -3.69 7.03
N THR A 84 0.43 -4.06 6.62
CA THR A 84 1.63 -3.34 6.98
C THR A 84 1.64 -1.99 6.30
N ARG A 85 1.75 -0.93 7.09
CA ARG A 85 1.78 0.43 6.59
C ARG A 85 3.24 0.87 6.47
N LEU A 86 3.58 1.43 5.32
CA LEU A 86 4.93 1.94 5.09
C LEU A 86 4.93 3.45 5.27
N GLU A 87 6.02 3.98 5.77
CA GLU A 87 6.12 5.42 5.98
C GLU A 87 6.34 6.14 4.67
N CYS A 88 5.66 7.25 4.48
CA CYS A 88 5.79 8.09 3.31
C CYS A 88 5.98 9.53 3.70
N ALA A 89 6.60 10.30 2.84
CA ALA A 89 6.74 11.74 3.02
C ALA A 89 6.73 12.42 1.66
N ILE A 90 6.30 13.68 1.64
CA ILE A 90 6.45 14.53 0.48
C ILE A 90 7.49 15.58 0.85
N ASP A 91 8.62 15.57 0.15
CA ASP A 91 9.72 16.47 0.43
C ASP A 91 10.04 17.28 -0.82
N ASN A 92 9.81 18.57 -0.77
CA ASN A 92 9.99 19.46 -1.92
C ASN A 92 9.27 18.93 -3.16
N GLY A 93 8.08 18.38 -2.97
CA GLY A 93 7.29 17.84 -4.06
C GLY A 93 7.67 16.44 -4.50
N ASP A 94 8.68 15.84 -3.92
CA ASP A 94 9.06 14.46 -4.22
C ASP A 94 8.38 13.50 -3.25
N LEU A 95 7.83 12.42 -3.77
CA LEU A 95 7.23 11.37 -2.94
C LEU A 95 8.31 10.38 -2.54
N LEU A 96 8.45 10.21 -1.25
CA LEU A 96 9.41 9.27 -0.67
C LEU A 96 8.65 8.16 0.06
N VAL A 97 9.10 6.93 -0.12
CA VAL A 97 8.55 5.77 0.58
C VAL A 97 9.68 5.07 1.29
N HIS A 98 9.48 4.78 2.58
CA HIS A 98 10.48 4.09 3.38
C HIS A 98 10.11 2.61 3.50
N ILE A 99 11.03 1.75 3.11
CA ILE A 99 10.87 0.31 3.25
C ILE A 99 11.92 -0.17 4.24
N SER A 100 11.46 -0.86 5.28
CA SER A 100 12.37 -1.39 6.28
C SER A 100 13.20 -2.49 5.65
N GLY A 101 14.48 -2.36 5.73
CA GLY A 101 15.36 -3.34 5.15
C GLY A 101 15.58 -4.57 5.98
N THR A 102 15.05 -4.53 7.20
CA THR A 102 15.27 -5.66 8.05
C THR A 102 14.19 -6.61 8.07
N GLN A 103 13.31 -6.57 7.17
CA GLN A 103 12.26 -7.37 7.20
C GLN A 103 12.60 -8.63 7.04
N SER A 104 12.76 -9.27 7.59
CA SER A 104 13.02 -10.59 7.21
C SER A 104 12.15 -11.47 7.81
#